data_d4e16e53f0839de165cfa957ea84f2ea
#
_entry.id   d4e16e53f0839de165cfa957ea84f2ea
#
_cell.length_a   1.000
_cell.length_b   1.000
_cell.length_c   1.000
_cell.angle_alpha   90.00
_cell.angle_beta   90.00
_cell.angle_gamma   90.00
#
_symmetry.space_group_name_H-M   'P 1'
#
loop_
_entity.id
_entity.type
_entity.pdbx_description
1 polymer ?
#
loop_
_entity_poly.entity_id
_entity_poly.type
_entity_poly.pdbx_seq_one_letter_code
_entity_poly.pdbx_strand_id
1 'polypeptide(L)'
;MGWHGNDLIHIMKLKSYFLLLNIATVMVACSPGFYYKPDPAKTDANNTFLSSGATYVVSKTNNAMVILTALKPAGGQLQLTVGYLNIGLDRADVRPDSIRVAEDNGDVTSILQVYTADQYMTKLHRQQNFAVLSKAISDGYSNQNAGFSTSTTNTSTVSSNGTIQTGTATTTTYDASKVNEANARSRQELNQMAGSFNQYNQSVNQTLLRASTLFKGQKLIGLVVVNANPDISNKIYVTVPFGGEEYNFTLIPNK
;
A
#
# COMPACT_ATOMS: atom_id res chain seq x y z
N MET A 1 35.59 14.14 42.20
CA MET A 1 34.67 14.75 41.24
C MET A 1 33.68 13.68 40.81
N GLY A 2 32.51 13.66 41.42
CA GLY A 2 31.48 12.65 41.17
C GLY A 2 30.48 13.21 40.17
N TRP A 3 30.32 12.55 39.03
CA TRP A 3 29.25 12.83 38.07
C TRP A 3 27.98 12.15 38.60
N HIS A 4 26.97 12.95 38.84
CA HIS A 4 25.66 12.48 39.30
C HIS A 4 24.92 11.75 38.17
N GLY A 5 24.54 10.48 38.43
CA GLY A 5 23.84 9.61 37.49
C GLY A 5 22.42 10.05 37.08
N ASN A 6 21.95 11.23 37.52
CA ASN A 6 20.63 11.73 37.19
C ASN A 6 20.54 12.42 35.81
N ASP A 7 21.66 12.92 35.26
CA ASP A 7 21.66 13.63 33.98
C ASP A 7 21.51 12.69 32.79
N LEU A 8 21.98 11.44 32.91
CA LEU A 8 21.85 10.44 31.83
C LEU A 8 20.39 9.99 31.63
N ILE A 9 19.63 9.92 32.71
CA ILE A 9 18.20 9.50 32.66
C ILE A 9 17.34 10.58 32.00
N HIS A 10 17.67 11.87 32.23
CA HIS A 10 16.96 12.98 31.60
C HIS A 10 17.22 13.06 30.09
N ILE A 11 18.46 12.80 29.65
CA ILE A 11 18.83 12.82 28.22
C ILE A 11 18.18 11.65 27.47
N MET A 12 18.08 10.47 28.07
CA MET A 12 17.40 9.31 27.46
C MET A 12 15.90 9.54 27.35
N LYS A 13 15.25 10.14 28.34
CA LYS A 13 13.82 10.49 28.27
C LYS A 13 13.54 11.54 27.20
N LEU A 14 14.39 12.56 27.05
CA LEU A 14 14.22 13.61 26.04
C LEU A 14 14.36 13.07 24.61
N LYS A 15 15.30 12.15 24.36
CA LYS A 15 15.45 11.48 23.06
C LYS A 15 14.25 10.61 22.70
N SER A 16 13.63 9.95 23.69
CA SER A 16 12.44 9.11 23.48
C SER A 16 11.21 9.96 23.13
N TYR A 17 11.04 11.13 23.74
CA TYR A 17 9.96 12.07 23.38
C TYR A 17 10.16 12.69 22.00
N PHE A 18 11.40 12.95 21.58
CA PHE A 18 11.70 13.48 20.25
C PHE A 18 11.43 12.45 19.15
N LEU A 19 11.67 11.16 19.43
CA LEU A 19 11.35 10.06 18.50
C LEU A 19 9.83 9.87 18.36
N LEU A 20 9.10 9.92 19.47
CA LEU A 20 7.63 9.83 19.48
C LEU A 20 6.96 11.05 18.80
N LEU A 21 7.52 12.23 18.94
CA LEU A 21 7.01 13.44 18.30
C LEU A 21 7.21 13.41 16.78
N ASN A 22 8.31 12.83 16.28
CA ASN A 22 8.53 12.66 14.84
C ASN A 22 7.61 11.57 14.23
N ILE A 23 7.24 10.54 14.97
CA ILE A 23 6.27 9.53 14.51
C ILE A 23 4.87 10.14 14.46
N ALA A 24 4.51 11.02 15.40
CA ALA A 24 3.22 11.70 15.41
C ALA A 24 3.09 12.72 14.25
N THR A 25 4.17 13.40 13.85
CA THR A 25 4.14 14.35 12.72
C THR A 25 4.07 13.68 11.36
N VAL A 26 4.57 12.45 11.20
CA VAL A 26 4.43 11.68 9.95
C VAL A 26 2.99 11.19 9.76
N MET A 27 2.21 11.01 10.83
CA MET A 27 0.80 10.60 10.73
C MET A 27 -0.14 11.75 10.32
N VAL A 28 0.27 13.01 10.41
CA VAL A 28 -0.58 14.18 10.08
C VAL A 28 -0.41 14.63 8.62
N ALA A 29 0.61 14.15 7.91
CA ALA A 29 0.81 14.44 6.49
C ALA A 29 0.00 13.52 5.55
N CYS A 30 -0.99 12.77 6.05
CA CYS A 30 -1.98 12.14 5.20
C CYS A 30 -2.95 13.22 4.71
N SER A 31 -2.64 13.82 3.56
CA SER A 31 -3.59 14.52 2.70
C SER A 31 -4.93 13.78 2.75
N PRO A 32 -6.09 14.46 2.93
CA PRO A 32 -7.39 13.83 2.76
C PRO A 32 -7.47 13.34 1.31
N GLY A 33 -6.99 12.13 1.07
CA GLY A 33 -7.07 11.54 -0.24
C GLY A 33 -8.53 11.23 -0.51
N PHE A 34 -8.91 11.34 -1.76
CA PHE A 34 -10.22 10.97 -2.23
C PHE A 34 -10.61 9.59 -1.70
N TYR A 35 -11.78 9.49 -1.14
CA TYR A 35 -12.39 8.24 -0.79
C TYR A 35 -13.85 8.27 -1.24
N TYR A 36 -14.40 7.12 -1.43
CA TYR A 36 -15.80 6.98 -1.76
C TYR A 36 -16.64 6.98 -0.49
N LYS A 37 -17.79 7.64 -0.56
CA LYS A 37 -18.81 7.61 0.49
C LYS A 37 -20.14 7.12 -0.09
N PRO A 38 -21.05 6.63 0.74
CA PRO A 38 -22.40 6.30 0.31
C PRO A 38 -23.08 7.48 -0.35
N ASP A 39 -23.85 7.22 -1.41
CA ASP A 39 -24.71 8.24 -2.01
C ASP A 39 -25.90 8.50 -1.08
N PRO A 40 -26.04 9.71 -0.48
CA PRO A 40 -27.14 10.02 0.44
C PRO A 40 -28.51 10.01 -0.23
N ALA A 41 -28.55 10.16 -1.56
CA ALA A 41 -29.81 10.08 -2.32
C ALA A 41 -30.30 8.65 -2.53
N LYS A 42 -29.42 7.66 -2.36
CA LYS A 42 -29.69 6.23 -2.58
C LYS A 42 -29.58 5.40 -1.30
N THR A 43 -29.12 5.99 -0.23
CA THR A 43 -28.86 5.30 1.03
C THR A 43 -29.69 5.95 2.13
N ASP A 44 -30.52 5.16 2.82
CA ASP A 44 -31.22 5.62 4.00
C ASP A 44 -30.21 5.95 5.10
N ALA A 45 -30.34 7.13 5.72
CA ALA A 45 -29.47 7.58 6.82
C ALA A 45 -29.46 6.60 8.00
N ASN A 46 -30.56 5.87 8.22
CA ASN A 46 -30.66 4.83 9.26
C ASN A 46 -29.85 3.57 8.94
N ASN A 47 -29.41 3.42 7.70
CA ASN A 47 -28.64 2.29 7.23
C ASN A 47 -27.14 2.62 7.10
N THR A 48 -26.68 3.68 7.74
CA THR A 48 -25.27 4.05 7.76
C THR A 48 -24.75 4.20 9.17
N PHE A 49 -23.49 3.82 9.40
CA PHE A 49 -22.79 4.11 10.65
C PHE A 49 -21.32 4.45 10.38
N LEU A 50 -20.75 5.24 11.29
CA LEU A 50 -19.36 5.64 11.24
C LEU A 50 -18.56 4.77 12.21
N SER A 51 -17.50 4.15 11.73
CA SER A 51 -16.55 3.40 12.56
C SER A 51 -15.13 3.63 12.07
N SER A 52 -14.21 3.95 12.98
CA SER A 52 -12.79 4.18 12.69
C SER A 52 -12.54 5.18 11.53
N GLY A 53 -13.39 6.21 11.42
CA GLY A 53 -13.29 7.22 10.37
C GLY A 53 -13.81 6.79 9.00
N ALA A 54 -14.33 5.58 8.86
CA ALA A 54 -14.96 5.09 7.63
C ALA A 54 -16.49 5.03 7.78
N THR A 55 -17.20 5.38 6.71
CA THR A 55 -18.65 5.27 6.66
C THR A 55 -19.03 3.92 6.08
N TYR A 56 -19.80 3.16 6.84
CA TYR A 56 -20.34 1.87 6.45
C TYR A 56 -21.81 2.03 6.04
N VAL A 57 -22.18 1.37 4.94
CA VAL A 57 -23.56 1.23 4.49
C VAL A 57 -24.04 -0.15 4.84
N VAL A 58 -25.24 -0.24 5.37
CA VAL A 58 -25.89 -1.49 5.75
C VAL A 58 -27.11 -1.69 4.87
N SER A 59 -27.24 -2.86 4.27
CA SER A 59 -28.47 -3.30 3.64
C SER A 59 -28.94 -4.59 4.30
N LYS A 60 -30.19 -4.64 4.77
CA LYS A 60 -30.71 -5.73 5.59
C LYS A 60 -32.05 -6.19 5.07
N THR A 61 -32.23 -7.49 5.07
CA THR A 61 -33.52 -8.19 4.88
C THR A 61 -33.87 -9.01 6.13
N ASN A 62 -34.94 -9.75 6.09
CA ASN A 62 -35.31 -10.64 7.19
C ASN A 62 -34.30 -11.79 7.39
N ASN A 63 -33.63 -12.20 6.34
CA ASN A 63 -32.77 -13.39 6.33
C ASN A 63 -31.29 -13.09 6.39
N ALA A 64 -30.88 -11.90 5.93
CA ALA A 64 -29.47 -11.60 5.80
C ALA A 64 -29.21 -10.08 5.92
N MET A 65 -27.94 -9.75 6.19
CA MET A 65 -27.46 -8.38 6.21
C MET A 65 -26.10 -8.31 5.50
N VAL A 66 -25.95 -7.32 4.66
CA VAL A 66 -24.68 -6.99 4.00
C VAL A 66 -24.25 -5.59 4.40
N ILE A 67 -22.97 -5.46 4.71
CA ILE A 67 -22.34 -4.20 5.11
C ILE A 67 -21.25 -3.90 4.09
N LEU A 68 -21.18 -2.66 3.62
CA LEU A 68 -20.18 -2.22 2.66
C LEU A 68 -19.50 -0.93 3.13
N THR A 69 -18.20 -0.83 2.95
CA THR A 69 -17.48 0.44 2.96
C THR A 69 -16.38 0.43 1.90
N ALA A 70 -16.14 1.58 1.32
CA ALA A 70 -14.98 1.78 0.44
C ALA A 70 -13.80 2.30 1.27
N LEU A 71 -12.65 1.70 1.09
CA LEU A 71 -11.39 2.18 1.64
C LEU A 71 -10.74 3.15 0.65
N LYS A 72 -9.78 3.92 1.15
CA LYS A 72 -8.97 4.78 0.29
C LYS A 72 -8.31 3.94 -0.81
N PRO A 73 -8.44 4.34 -2.09
CA PRO A 73 -7.76 3.65 -3.16
C PRO A 73 -6.25 3.60 -2.92
N ALA A 74 -5.66 2.44 -3.09
CA ALA A 74 -4.23 2.22 -2.93
C ALA A 74 -3.67 1.54 -4.18
N GLY A 75 -2.57 2.07 -4.71
CA GLY A 75 -1.91 1.48 -5.89
C GLY A 75 -2.78 1.45 -7.15
N GLY A 76 -3.69 2.43 -7.33
CA GLY A 76 -4.61 2.47 -8.47
C GLY A 76 -5.71 1.41 -8.42
N GLN A 77 -6.08 0.93 -7.22
CA GLN A 77 -7.10 -0.09 -7.02
C GLN A 77 -8.15 0.38 -6.02
N LEU A 78 -9.41 0.15 -6.33
CA LEU A 78 -10.50 0.35 -5.39
C LEU A 78 -10.54 -0.84 -4.43
N GLN A 79 -10.58 -0.55 -3.13
CA GLN A 79 -10.69 -1.53 -2.08
C GLN A 79 -12.02 -1.37 -1.35
N LEU A 80 -12.78 -2.46 -1.27
CA LEU A 80 -14.07 -2.50 -0.59
C LEU A 80 -13.98 -3.48 0.58
N THR A 81 -14.43 -3.06 1.75
CA THR A 81 -14.70 -4.01 2.84
C THR A 81 -16.15 -4.44 2.77
N VAL A 82 -16.36 -5.74 2.66
CA VAL A 82 -17.70 -6.35 2.61
C VAL A 82 -17.91 -7.24 3.82
N GLY A 83 -18.98 -7.01 4.55
CA GLY A 83 -19.39 -7.82 5.68
C GLY A 83 -20.72 -8.52 5.40
N TYR A 84 -20.85 -9.74 5.87
CA TYR A 84 -22.03 -10.59 5.74
C TYR A 84 -22.49 -11.07 7.11
N LEU A 85 -23.79 -11.08 7.34
CA LEU A 85 -24.42 -11.72 8.48
C LEU A 85 -25.61 -12.55 7.99
N ASN A 86 -25.56 -13.84 8.21
CA ASN A 86 -26.70 -14.72 7.99
C ASN A 86 -27.64 -14.67 9.21
N ILE A 87 -28.84 -14.09 9.06
CA ILE A 87 -29.79 -13.89 10.15
C ILE A 87 -30.74 -15.08 10.27
N GLY A 88 -31.29 -15.55 9.16
CA GLY A 88 -32.43 -16.46 9.17
C GLY A 88 -32.26 -17.77 8.37
N LEU A 89 -31.31 -17.83 7.44
CA LEU A 89 -31.10 -19.01 6.58
C LEU A 89 -30.30 -20.08 7.30
N ASP A 90 -30.62 -21.37 7.07
CA ASP A 90 -29.83 -22.47 7.62
C ASP A 90 -28.36 -22.38 7.16
N ARG A 91 -28.18 -22.03 5.87
CA ARG A 91 -26.87 -21.76 5.30
C ARG A 91 -26.96 -20.73 4.18
N ALA A 92 -25.90 -19.94 4.00
CA ALA A 92 -25.76 -18.99 2.90
C ALA A 92 -24.30 -18.97 2.43
N ASP A 93 -24.08 -19.07 1.13
CA ASP A 93 -22.75 -19.09 0.55
C ASP A 93 -22.28 -17.66 0.24
N VAL A 94 -21.08 -17.34 0.69
CA VAL A 94 -20.37 -16.13 0.32
C VAL A 94 -19.48 -16.44 -0.88
N ARG A 95 -19.69 -15.73 -1.97
CA ARG A 95 -18.95 -15.89 -3.23
C ARG A 95 -18.35 -14.56 -3.67
N PRO A 96 -17.08 -14.30 -3.38
CA PRO A 96 -16.44 -13.05 -3.77
C PRO A 96 -16.44 -12.79 -5.28
N ASP A 97 -16.37 -13.86 -6.07
CA ASP A 97 -16.40 -13.84 -7.55
C ASP A 97 -17.77 -13.45 -8.13
N SER A 98 -18.84 -13.52 -7.34
CA SER A 98 -20.19 -13.09 -7.75
C SER A 98 -20.45 -11.60 -7.48
N ILE A 99 -19.58 -10.91 -6.74
CA ILE A 99 -19.70 -9.47 -6.51
C ILE A 99 -19.47 -8.74 -7.82
N ARG A 100 -20.39 -7.84 -8.17
CA ARG A 100 -20.30 -7.03 -9.38
C ARG A 100 -20.05 -5.58 -9.00
N VAL A 101 -19.09 -4.97 -9.67
CA VAL A 101 -18.78 -3.55 -9.50
C VAL A 101 -18.81 -2.89 -10.87
N ALA A 102 -19.49 -1.77 -10.95
CA ALA A 102 -19.56 -0.97 -12.15
C ALA A 102 -19.24 0.50 -11.84
N GLU A 103 -18.59 1.14 -12.78
CA GLU A 103 -18.27 2.56 -12.74
C GLU A 103 -19.15 3.31 -13.75
N ASP A 104 -19.70 4.43 -13.34
CA ASP A 104 -20.56 5.27 -14.16
C ASP A 104 -19.97 6.68 -14.24
N ASN A 105 -19.55 7.09 -15.43
CA ASN A 105 -19.03 8.41 -15.71
C ASN A 105 -20.10 9.38 -16.27
N GLY A 106 -21.38 8.98 -16.26
CA GLY A 106 -22.51 9.72 -16.79
C GLY A 106 -22.87 9.36 -18.22
N ASP A 107 -21.90 8.93 -19.05
CA ASP A 107 -22.13 8.57 -20.45
C ASP A 107 -22.13 7.06 -20.66
N VAL A 108 -21.28 6.35 -19.95
CA VAL A 108 -21.07 4.90 -20.07
C VAL A 108 -20.93 4.26 -18.70
N THR A 109 -21.58 3.12 -18.53
CA THR A 109 -21.37 2.25 -17.37
C THR A 109 -20.40 1.14 -17.75
N SER A 110 -19.26 1.10 -17.07
CA SER A 110 -18.21 0.11 -17.29
C SER A 110 -18.18 -0.91 -16.16
N ILE A 111 -18.19 -2.20 -16.49
CA ILE A 111 -18.04 -3.27 -15.50
C ILE A 111 -16.56 -3.40 -15.13
N LEU A 112 -16.28 -3.36 -13.85
CA LEU A 112 -14.94 -3.46 -13.30
C LEU A 112 -14.66 -4.89 -12.85
N GLN A 113 -13.44 -5.34 -13.11
CA GLN A 113 -13.01 -6.67 -12.69
C GLN A 113 -12.80 -6.72 -11.17
N VAL A 114 -13.52 -7.60 -10.51
CA VAL A 114 -13.30 -7.95 -9.10
C VAL A 114 -12.28 -9.08 -9.03
N TYR A 115 -11.24 -8.93 -8.22
CA TYR A 115 -10.26 -10.00 -8.02
C TYR A 115 -10.74 -10.96 -6.94
N THR A 116 -10.66 -12.25 -7.21
CA THR A 116 -10.66 -13.25 -6.14
C THR A 116 -9.39 -13.12 -5.29
N ALA A 117 -9.40 -13.67 -4.07
CA ALA A 117 -8.22 -13.64 -3.20
C ALA A 117 -6.96 -14.19 -3.90
N ASP A 118 -7.09 -15.32 -4.61
CA ASP A 118 -5.95 -15.95 -5.27
C ASP A 118 -5.46 -15.17 -6.50
N GLN A 119 -6.38 -14.57 -7.28
CA GLN A 119 -6.01 -13.68 -8.39
C GLN A 119 -5.26 -12.46 -7.89
N TYR A 120 -5.72 -11.85 -6.79
CA TYR A 120 -5.06 -10.70 -6.21
C TYR A 120 -3.69 -11.04 -5.65
N MET A 121 -3.56 -12.13 -4.90
CA MET A 121 -2.26 -12.60 -4.41
C MET A 121 -1.29 -12.90 -5.55
N THR A 122 -1.75 -13.53 -6.63
CA THR A 122 -0.92 -13.78 -7.82
C THR A 122 -0.43 -12.47 -8.44
N LYS A 123 -1.30 -11.45 -8.54
CA LYS A 123 -0.93 -10.11 -9.04
C LYS A 123 0.13 -9.47 -8.15
N LEU A 124 -0.05 -9.50 -6.82
CA LEU A 124 0.92 -8.96 -5.86
C LEU A 124 2.29 -9.63 -6.00
N HIS A 125 2.33 -10.94 -6.05
CA HIS A 125 3.59 -11.68 -6.23
C HIS A 125 4.31 -11.29 -7.52
N ARG A 126 3.59 -11.13 -8.64
CA ARG A 126 4.20 -10.69 -9.90
C ARG A 126 4.80 -9.28 -9.78
N GLN A 127 4.08 -8.34 -9.17
CA GLN A 127 4.56 -6.97 -8.97
C GLN A 127 5.81 -6.94 -8.07
N GLN A 128 5.79 -7.70 -6.99
CA GLN A 128 6.91 -7.79 -6.05
C GLN A 128 8.14 -8.44 -6.69
N ASN A 129 7.96 -9.53 -7.43
CA ASN A 129 9.06 -10.17 -8.16
C ASN A 129 9.69 -9.22 -9.19
N PHE A 130 8.85 -8.44 -9.88
CA PHE A 130 9.36 -7.42 -10.81
C PHE A 130 10.14 -6.32 -10.08
N ALA A 131 9.66 -5.85 -8.92
CA ALA A 131 10.37 -4.86 -8.12
C ALA A 131 11.73 -5.36 -7.62
N VAL A 132 11.79 -6.61 -7.13
CA VAL A 132 13.04 -7.25 -6.71
C VAL A 132 14.01 -7.38 -7.88
N LEU A 133 13.52 -7.84 -9.05
CA LEU A 133 14.35 -7.99 -10.24
C LEU A 133 14.89 -6.63 -10.72
N SER A 134 14.04 -5.62 -10.80
CA SER A 134 14.43 -4.27 -11.22
C SER A 134 15.49 -3.68 -10.29
N LYS A 135 15.33 -3.86 -8.97
CA LYS A 135 16.35 -3.44 -7.99
C LYS A 135 17.65 -4.21 -8.17
N ALA A 136 17.60 -5.52 -8.32
CA ALA A 136 18.80 -6.34 -8.50
C ALA A 136 19.60 -5.95 -9.76
N ILE A 137 18.91 -5.64 -10.86
CA ILE A 137 19.54 -5.16 -12.10
C ILE A 137 20.17 -3.78 -11.86
N SER A 138 19.44 -2.83 -11.27
CA SER A 138 19.95 -1.49 -10.97
C SER A 138 21.17 -1.53 -10.06
N ASP A 139 21.10 -2.34 -8.99
CA ASP A 139 22.22 -2.53 -8.07
C ASP A 139 23.42 -3.17 -8.76
N GLY A 140 23.19 -4.14 -9.64
CA GLY A 140 24.25 -4.77 -10.42
C GLY A 140 25.08 -3.77 -11.23
N TYR A 141 24.40 -2.86 -11.94
CA TYR A 141 25.06 -1.77 -12.66
C TYR A 141 25.78 -0.78 -11.74
N SER A 142 25.14 -0.38 -10.65
CA SER A 142 25.72 0.57 -9.69
C SER A 142 26.94 -0.01 -8.99
N ASN A 143 26.89 -1.28 -8.60
CA ASN A 143 27.95 -1.95 -7.87
C ASN A 143 29.19 -2.20 -8.74
N GLN A 144 29.03 -2.46 -10.04
CA GLN A 144 30.17 -2.55 -10.97
C GLN A 144 30.98 -1.24 -10.99
N ASN A 145 30.30 -0.10 -10.86
CA ASN A 145 30.94 1.21 -10.88
C ASN A 145 31.45 1.65 -9.50
N ALA A 146 31.00 1.04 -8.41
CA ALA A 146 31.37 1.40 -7.04
C ALA A 146 32.88 1.28 -6.75
N GLY A 147 33.55 0.39 -7.47
CA GLY A 147 35.01 0.20 -7.33
C GLY A 147 35.85 1.28 -8.01
N PHE A 148 35.30 2.05 -8.92
CA PHE A 148 36.05 3.07 -9.63
C PHE A 148 36.04 4.39 -8.87
N SER A 149 37.22 4.96 -8.65
CA SER A 149 37.39 6.32 -8.14
C SER A 149 38.28 7.12 -9.07
N THR A 150 37.82 8.29 -9.44
CA THR A 150 38.57 9.20 -10.32
C THR A 150 39.08 10.36 -9.49
N SER A 151 40.41 10.55 -9.48
CA SER A 151 41.06 11.70 -8.86
C SER A 151 41.63 12.59 -9.94
N THR A 152 41.31 13.87 -9.87
CA THR A 152 41.86 14.89 -10.78
C THR A 152 42.83 15.75 -10.02
N THR A 153 44.08 15.77 -10.41
CA THR A 153 45.12 16.60 -9.84
C THR A 153 45.47 17.69 -10.83
N ASN A 154 45.31 18.94 -10.42
CA ASN A 154 45.79 20.08 -11.17
C ASN A 154 47.18 20.43 -10.70
N THR A 155 48.14 20.37 -11.61
CA THR A 155 49.52 20.82 -11.35
C THR A 155 49.78 22.11 -12.10
N SER A 156 50.37 23.07 -11.42
CA SER A 156 50.88 24.26 -12.06
C SER A 156 52.40 24.36 -11.84
N THR A 157 53.15 24.49 -12.90
CA THR A 157 54.58 24.69 -12.86
C THR A 157 54.88 26.09 -13.40
N VAL A 158 55.75 26.82 -12.72
CA VAL A 158 56.24 28.13 -13.16
C VAL A 158 57.62 27.89 -13.79
N SER A 159 57.74 28.18 -15.08
CA SER A 159 59.03 28.11 -15.79
C SER A 159 59.92 29.25 -15.37
N SER A 160 61.23 29.13 -15.53
CA SER A 160 62.24 30.14 -15.20
C SER A 160 62.04 31.50 -15.91
N ASN A 161 61.25 31.53 -16.99
CA ASN A 161 60.86 32.72 -17.71
C ASN A 161 59.51 33.33 -17.21
N GLY A 162 58.97 32.86 -16.07
CA GLY A 162 57.70 33.34 -15.49
C GLY A 162 56.42 32.81 -16.13
N THR A 163 56.52 31.90 -17.11
CA THR A 163 55.34 31.30 -17.75
C THR A 163 54.75 30.23 -16.84
N ILE A 164 53.45 30.34 -16.52
CA ILE A 164 52.72 29.33 -15.76
C ILE A 164 52.16 28.29 -16.72
N GLN A 165 52.59 27.05 -16.58
CA GLN A 165 51.98 25.90 -17.28
C GLN A 165 51.09 25.15 -16.28
N THR A 166 49.82 25.03 -16.62
CA THR A 166 48.85 24.23 -15.85
C THR A 166 48.62 22.92 -16.58
N GLY A 167 48.77 21.82 -15.85
CA GLY A 167 48.47 20.48 -16.31
C GLY A 167 47.39 19.84 -15.44
N THR A 168 46.48 19.13 -16.05
CA THR A 168 45.48 18.33 -15.33
C THR A 168 45.78 16.86 -15.58
N ALA A 169 46.03 16.13 -14.49
CA ALA A 169 46.19 14.67 -14.52
C ALA A 169 44.95 14.02 -13.89
N THR A 170 44.30 13.14 -14.65
CA THR A 170 43.17 12.35 -14.16
C THR A 170 43.64 10.91 -13.96
N THR A 171 43.53 10.43 -12.74
CA THR A 171 43.87 9.03 -12.40
C THR A 171 42.60 8.31 -11.98
N THR A 172 42.29 7.19 -12.66
CA THR A 172 41.20 6.31 -12.25
C THR A 172 41.80 5.10 -11.55
N THR A 173 41.38 4.83 -10.33
CA THR A 173 41.77 3.67 -9.54
C THR A 173 40.60 2.73 -9.36
N TYR A 174 40.86 1.42 -9.32
CA TYR A 174 39.85 0.42 -9.05
C TYR A 174 40.13 -0.27 -7.71
N ASP A 175 39.08 -0.34 -6.88
CA ASP A 175 39.11 -0.98 -5.57
C ASP A 175 38.02 -2.05 -5.49
N ALA A 176 38.44 -3.30 -5.58
CA ALA A 176 37.52 -4.46 -5.54
C ALA A 176 36.79 -4.60 -4.18
N SER A 177 37.36 -4.05 -3.09
CA SER A 177 36.73 -4.13 -1.78
C SER A 177 35.42 -3.33 -1.74
N LYS A 178 35.38 -2.18 -2.40
CA LYS A 178 34.18 -1.35 -2.52
C LYS A 178 33.07 -2.03 -3.32
N VAL A 179 33.42 -2.78 -4.35
CA VAL A 179 32.47 -3.60 -5.12
C VAL A 179 31.87 -4.69 -4.23
N ASN A 180 32.71 -5.37 -3.45
CA ASN A 180 32.26 -6.41 -2.53
C ASN A 180 31.35 -5.85 -1.43
N GLU A 181 31.67 -4.69 -0.86
CA GLU A 181 30.82 -4.01 0.11
C GLU A 181 29.47 -3.59 -0.50
N ALA A 182 29.46 -3.02 -1.71
CA ALA A 182 28.26 -2.64 -2.41
C ALA A 182 27.36 -3.85 -2.68
N ASN A 183 27.95 -4.96 -3.15
CA ASN A 183 27.24 -6.21 -3.35
C ASN A 183 26.65 -6.79 -2.05
N ALA A 184 27.40 -6.69 -0.94
CA ALA A 184 26.90 -7.16 0.36
C ALA A 184 25.71 -6.32 0.85
N ARG A 185 25.76 -4.99 0.70
CA ARG A 185 24.64 -4.07 1.01
C ARG A 185 23.43 -4.39 0.15
N SER A 186 23.59 -4.52 -1.17
CA SER A 186 22.49 -4.86 -2.07
C SER A 186 21.81 -6.19 -1.69
N ARG A 187 22.57 -7.20 -1.35
CA ARG A 187 22.01 -8.49 -0.88
C ARG A 187 21.20 -8.31 0.41
N GLN A 188 21.71 -7.52 1.34
CA GLN A 188 20.99 -7.23 2.59
C GLN A 188 19.68 -6.50 2.32
N GLU A 189 19.68 -5.47 1.47
CA GLU A 189 18.49 -4.71 1.09
C GLU A 189 17.46 -5.57 0.37
N LEU A 190 17.87 -6.43 -0.56
CA LEU A 190 17.01 -7.38 -1.26
C LEU A 190 16.35 -8.37 -0.28
N ASN A 191 17.11 -8.87 0.70
CA ASN A 191 16.58 -9.76 1.74
C ASN A 191 15.57 -9.04 2.64
N GLN A 192 15.82 -7.78 3.01
CA GLN A 192 14.89 -6.96 3.79
C GLN A 192 13.61 -6.69 2.99
N MET A 193 13.73 -6.37 1.70
CA MET A 193 12.59 -6.17 0.81
C MET A 193 11.74 -7.44 0.70
N ALA A 194 12.36 -8.59 0.49
CA ALA A 194 11.66 -9.88 0.44
C ALA A 194 10.94 -10.20 1.76
N GLY A 195 11.59 -9.93 2.90
CA GLY A 195 10.98 -10.08 4.23
C GLY A 195 9.75 -9.18 4.41
N SER A 196 9.86 -7.92 4.02
CA SER A 196 8.75 -6.96 4.08
C SER A 196 7.59 -7.38 3.17
N PHE A 197 7.87 -7.87 1.97
CA PHE A 197 6.84 -8.39 1.07
C PHE A 197 6.13 -9.60 1.65
N ASN A 198 6.86 -10.53 2.27
CA ASN A 198 6.26 -11.70 2.91
C ASN A 198 5.31 -11.30 4.05
N GLN A 199 5.71 -10.36 4.90
CA GLN A 199 4.85 -9.85 5.99
C GLN A 199 3.60 -9.15 5.43
N TYR A 200 3.76 -8.31 4.41
CA TYR A 200 2.65 -7.64 3.74
C TYR A 200 1.69 -8.66 3.11
N ASN A 201 2.21 -9.65 2.38
CA ASN A 201 1.40 -10.69 1.75
C ASN A 201 0.61 -11.52 2.77
N GLN A 202 1.22 -11.86 3.91
CA GLN A 202 0.51 -12.55 4.98
C GLN A 202 -0.64 -11.72 5.54
N SER A 203 -0.40 -10.44 5.82
CA SER A 203 -1.42 -9.51 6.31
C SER A 203 -2.57 -9.36 5.31
N VAL A 204 -2.25 -9.12 4.04
CA VAL A 204 -3.26 -9.00 2.97
C VAL A 204 -4.06 -10.29 2.83
N ASN A 205 -3.38 -11.44 2.78
CA ASN A 205 -4.02 -12.74 2.60
C ASN A 205 -5.02 -13.07 3.72
N GLN A 206 -4.77 -12.61 4.95
CA GLN A 206 -5.67 -12.79 6.09
C GLN A 206 -6.91 -11.88 6.02
N THR A 207 -6.82 -10.75 5.32
CA THR A 207 -7.91 -9.78 5.21
C THR A 207 -8.79 -9.98 3.99
N LEU A 208 -8.30 -10.65 2.95
CA LEU A 208 -9.05 -10.87 1.72
C LEU A 208 -10.30 -11.72 1.95
N LEU A 209 -11.40 -11.29 1.35
CA LEU A 209 -12.65 -12.04 1.36
C LEU A 209 -12.48 -13.35 0.57
N ARG A 210 -12.81 -14.47 1.21
CA ARG A 210 -12.75 -15.81 0.61
C ARG A 210 -14.14 -16.42 0.52
N ALA A 211 -14.30 -17.32 -0.45
CA ALA A 211 -15.50 -18.14 -0.53
C ALA A 211 -15.70 -18.91 0.79
N SER A 212 -16.91 -18.87 1.31
CA SER A 212 -17.25 -19.45 2.61
C SER A 212 -18.74 -19.73 2.70
N THR A 213 -19.13 -20.67 3.56
CA THR A 213 -20.54 -20.91 3.88
C THR A 213 -20.82 -20.42 5.29
N LEU A 214 -21.81 -19.57 5.45
CA LEU A 214 -22.26 -19.05 6.74
C LEU A 214 -23.53 -19.76 7.18
N PHE A 215 -23.50 -20.34 8.36
CA PHE A 215 -24.69 -20.85 9.03
C PHE A 215 -25.43 -19.72 9.76
N LYS A 216 -26.67 -20.00 10.17
CA LYS A 216 -27.51 -19.03 10.87
C LYS A 216 -26.76 -18.38 12.06
N GLY A 217 -26.82 -17.05 12.13
CA GLY A 217 -26.14 -16.25 13.14
C GLY A 217 -24.64 -16.02 12.91
N GLN A 218 -24.03 -16.67 11.91
CA GLN A 218 -22.62 -16.45 11.60
C GLN A 218 -22.40 -15.19 10.75
N LYS A 219 -21.22 -14.60 10.94
CA LYS A 219 -20.76 -13.42 10.21
C LYS A 219 -19.39 -13.64 9.59
N LEU A 220 -19.14 -12.96 8.48
CA LEU A 220 -17.85 -12.88 7.81
C LEU A 220 -17.63 -11.44 7.37
N ILE A 221 -16.40 -10.97 7.46
CA ILE A 221 -15.98 -9.69 6.90
C ILE A 221 -14.66 -9.89 6.18
N GLY A 222 -14.49 -9.23 5.04
CA GLY A 222 -13.25 -9.32 4.28
C GLY A 222 -13.10 -8.21 3.25
N LEU A 223 -11.87 -8.10 2.75
CA LEU A 223 -11.48 -7.14 1.73
C LEU A 223 -11.73 -7.70 0.34
N VAL A 224 -12.34 -6.89 -0.49
CA VAL A 224 -12.53 -7.12 -1.93
C VAL A 224 -11.72 -6.08 -2.69
N VAL A 225 -10.91 -6.51 -3.63
CA VAL A 225 -10.08 -5.62 -4.46
C VAL A 225 -10.63 -5.60 -5.87
N VAL A 226 -10.83 -4.40 -6.39
CA VAL A 226 -11.36 -4.15 -7.72
C VAL A 226 -10.27 -3.57 -8.61
N ASN A 227 -10.13 -4.12 -9.81
CA ASN A 227 -9.22 -3.61 -10.81
C ASN A 227 -9.81 -2.34 -11.45
N ALA A 228 -9.70 -1.27 -10.73
CA ALA A 228 -10.12 0.03 -11.19
C ALA A 228 -9.05 1.04 -10.79
N ASN A 229 -8.76 1.93 -11.68
CA ASN A 229 -8.25 3.25 -11.31
C ASN A 229 -9.46 4.19 -11.38
N PRO A 230 -10.31 4.21 -10.34
CA PRO A 230 -11.55 4.95 -10.43
C PRO A 230 -11.19 6.40 -10.66
N ASP A 231 -11.71 6.96 -11.75
CA ASP A 231 -11.66 8.39 -11.94
C ASP A 231 -12.45 9.02 -10.79
N ILE A 232 -11.88 10.05 -10.21
CA ILE A 232 -12.32 10.70 -8.96
C ILE A 232 -13.74 11.29 -9.09
N SER A 233 -14.24 11.39 -10.29
CA SER A 233 -15.56 11.97 -10.62
C SER A 233 -16.68 10.95 -10.75
N ASN A 234 -16.36 9.66 -10.87
CA ASN A 234 -17.33 8.63 -11.27
C ASN A 234 -18.08 8.03 -10.09
N LYS A 235 -19.33 7.63 -10.30
CA LYS A 235 -20.08 6.84 -9.33
C LYS A 235 -19.71 5.37 -9.45
N ILE A 236 -19.73 4.67 -8.32
CA ILE A 236 -19.48 3.23 -8.27
C ILE A 236 -20.74 2.53 -7.79
N TYR A 237 -21.22 1.59 -8.57
CA TYR A 237 -22.29 0.69 -8.20
C TYR A 237 -21.71 -0.65 -7.78
N VAL A 238 -22.12 -1.14 -6.63
CA VAL A 238 -21.68 -2.42 -6.09
C VAL A 238 -22.90 -3.29 -5.85
N THR A 239 -22.96 -4.46 -6.49
CA THR A 239 -23.98 -5.48 -6.25
C THR A 239 -23.36 -6.67 -5.56
N VAL A 240 -23.86 -7.01 -4.39
CA VAL A 240 -23.39 -8.12 -3.57
C VAL A 240 -24.47 -9.18 -3.44
N PRO A 241 -24.38 -10.31 -4.15
CA PRO A 241 -25.32 -11.41 -3.97
C PRO A 241 -25.05 -12.15 -2.66
N PHE A 242 -26.11 -12.39 -1.86
CA PHE A 242 -25.99 -13.18 -0.64
C PHE A 242 -27.35 -13.75 -0.22
N GLY A 243 -27.42 -15.02 0.15
CA GLY A 243 -28.64 -15.64 0.65
C GLY A 243 -29.79 -15.70 -0.36
N GLY A 244 -29.51 -15.68 -1.66
CA GLY A 244 -30.50 -15.67 -2.73
C GLY A 244 -31.04 -14.27 -3.09
N GLU A 245 -30.53 -13.24 -2.48
CA GLU A 245 -30.90 -11.84 -2.70
C GLU A 245 -29.72 -11.02 -3.24
N GLU A 246 -30.00 -9.87 -3.87
CA GLU A 246 -29.00 -8.93 -4.35
C GLU A 246 -29.04 -7.64 -3.54
N TYR A 247 -27.91 -7.25 -2.96
CA TYR A 247 -27.72 -6.04 -2.19
C TYR A 247 -26.99 -5.01 -3.04
N ASN A 248 -27.67 -3.89 -3.34
CA ASN A 248 -27.16 -2.87 -4.23
C ASN A 248 -26.73 -1.63 -3.42
N PHE A 249 -25.52 -1.17 -3.68
CA PHE A 249 -24.92 -0.01 -3.05
C PHE A 249 -24.46 0.98 -4.11
N THR A 250 -24.62 2.27 -3.84
CA THR A 250 -24.11 3.35 -4.66
C THR A 250 -23.11 4.16 -3.84
N LEU A 251 -21.91 4.31 -4.39
CA LEU A 251 -20.82 5.07 -3.80
C LEU A 251 -20.53 6.28 -4.68
N ILE A 252 -20.34 7.43 -4.06
CA ILE A 252 -19.95 8.68 -4.74
C ILE A 252 -18.60 9.15 -4.22
N PRO A 253 -17.81 9.85 -5.06
CA PRO A 253 -16.57 10.45 -4.61
C PRO A 253 -16.82 11.44 -3.47
N ASN A 254 -16.00 11.37 -2.44
CA ASN A 254 -16.00 12.39 -1.39
C ASN A 254 -15.02 13.49 -1.82
N LYS A 255 -15.56 14.60 -2.27
CA LYS A 255 -14.80 15.80 -2.63
C LYS A 255 -14.41 16.59 -1.40
#